data_39f449150394fd00a7291d3c9f85e09b
#
_entry.id   39f449150394fd00a7291d3c9f85e09b
#
_cell.length_a   1.000
_cell.length_b   1.000
_cell.length_c   1.000
_cell.angle_alpha   90.00
_cell.angle_beta   90.00
_cell.angle_gamma   90.00
#
_symmetry.space_group_name_H-M   'P 1'
#
loop_
_entity.id
_entity.type
_entity.pdbx_description
1 polymer ?
#
loop_
_entity_poly.entity_id
_entity_poly.type
_entity_poly.pdbx_seq_one_letter_code
_entity_poly.pdbx_strand_id
1 'polypeptide(L)'
;FPVAKGQFIAVSGNTGASKAPHLHLEFHSTKTWDFIDPLDYLKGFVTDTTKPIAHSFMAYPVEGEGLFCGSQRKQSYGFTSTDLVREFTAWGKVGFGIWANDYMEGSYGILGVHRTTLEVDGVTVFESVVDSIPDHCNRMVNSWGDYDHYCRTHLWYMKSFADPGNTLPMLHAGTVDRGIVSFDEERDYHLAYTVSDVFGNSRRYTFTVKGRRQSIPKARRRSVMNMLWHDRMNSFQRPGLMLFVAKGLLPDDVELSPRVKVKPGALSAEWSFYGKSYPLFDWAKISLRLKHKVKDPSKLYIVSHCGVDRNMGGTFNDGWVTGRMRELGASYEIAYDDTPPVLSAFSASGGRLRVLAYDKQSGLRSLKGYVDGRFVLFEYMEKAGVYVCNLKDAPVSKTGKEHSVKLVAVDERGNRSVFTSQFEY
;
A
#
# COMPACT_ATOMS: atom_id res chain seq x y z
N PHE A 1 -13.53 4.77 -28.44
CA PHE A 1 -14.49 4.04 -29.30
C PHE A 1 -15.90 4.26 -28.77
N PRO A 2 -16.86 4.72 -29.62
CA PRO A 2 -18.25 4.79 -29.21
C PRO A 2 -18.83 3.38 -29.06
N VAL A 3 -19.61 3.15 -27.99
CA VAL A 3 -20.33 1.90 -27.74
C VAL A 3 -21.80 2.21 -27.45
N ALA A 4 -22.70 1.33 -27.89
CA ALA A 4 -24.11 1.43 -27.60
C ALA A 4 -24.45 0.70 -26.28
N LYS A 5 -25.50 1.16 -25.59
CA LYS A 5 -26.03 0.45 -24.40
C LYS A 5 -26.44 -0.97 -24.78
N GLY A 6 -25.93 -1.97 -24.03
CA GLY A 6 -26.18 -3.39 -24.28
C GLY A 6 -25.29 -4.03 -25.36
N GLN A 7 -24.39 -3.26 -25.97
CA GLN A 7 -23.43 -3.83 -26.91
C GLN A 7 -22.45 -4.74 -26.20
N PHE A 8 -22.25 -5.96 -26.73
CA PHE A 8 -21.19 -6.84 -26.26
C PHE A 8 -19.82 -6.27 -26.59
N ILE A 9 -18.96 -6.08 -25.59
CA ILE A 9 -17.60 -5.51 -25.75
C ILE A 9 -16.50 -6.49 -25.34
N ALA A 10 -16.73 -7.36 -24.34
CA ALA A 10 -15.74 -8.30 -23.85
C ALA A 10 -16.39 -9.36 -22.97
N VAL A 11 -15.64 -10.44 -22.70
CA VAL A 11 -15.94 -11.44 -21.67
C VAL A 11 -15.15 -11.08 -20.41
N SER A 12 -15.82 -11.10 -19.24
CA SER A 12 -15.15 -10.86 -17.96
C SER A 12 -14.08 -11.92 -17.71
N GLY A 13 -12.85 -11.47 -17.46
CA GLY A 13 -11.68 -12.29 -17.15
C GLY A 13 -11.38 -12.37 -15.66
N ASN A 14 -10.36 -13.16 -15.31
CA ASN A 14 -9.85 -13.32 -13.95
C ASN A 14 -8.32 -13.22 -13.92
N THR A 15 -7.77 -12.25 -14.66
CA THR A 15 -6.33 -11.97 -14.73
C THR A 15 -5.90 -11.03 -13.61
N GLY A 16 -4.61 -11.06 -13.25
CA GLY A 16 -4.07 -10.23 -12.17
C GLY A 16 -4.47 -10.70 -10.77
N ALA A 17 -4.41 -9.80 -9.79
CA ALA A 17 -4.73 -10.05 -8.38
C ALA A 17 -6.25 -10.09 -8.16
N SER A 18 -6.92 -11.13 -8.63
CA SER A 18 -8.37 -11.29 -8.59
C SER A 18 -8.80 -12.60 -7.97
N LYS A 19 -9.82 -12.57 -7.11
CA LYS A 19 -10.40 -13.78 -6.48
C LYS A 19 -11.44 -14.47 -7.37
N ALA A 20 -12.07 -13.75 -8.29
CA ALA A 20 -13.09 -14.28 -9.22
C ALA A 20 -13.24 -13.33 -10.42
N PRO A 21 -13.80 -13.79 -11.57
CA PRO A 21 -14.14 -12.92 -12.68
C PRO A 21 -15.01 -11.75 -12.21
N HIS A 22 -14.60 -10.53 -12.54
CA HIS A 22 -15.33 -9.30 -12.20
C HIS A 22 -15.04 -8.21 -13.23
N LEU A 23 -15.88 -7.19 -13.25
CA LEU A 23 -15.63 -5.93 -13.95
C LEU A 23 -15.03 -4.94 -12.95
N HIS A 24 -13.85 -4.43 -13.25
CA HIS A 24 -13.25 -3.33 -12.52
C HIS A 24 -13.69 -2.00 -13.16
N LEU A 25 -14.22 -1.08 -12.34
CA LEU A 25 -14.66 0.24 -12.77
C LEU A 25 -13.98 1.31 -11.90
N GLU A 26 -13.23 2.19 -12.53
CA GLU A 26 -12.63 3.37 -11.90
C GLU A 26 -13.06 4.62 -12.65
N PHE A 27 -13.21 5.72 -11.90
CA PHE A 27 -13.43 7.05 -12.47
C PHE A 27 -12.21 7.91 -12.20
N HIS A 28 -11.76 8.60 -13.23
CA HIS A 28 -10.64 9.51 -13.17
C HIS A 28 -10.99 10.85 -13.78
N SER A 29 -10.46 11.92 -13.19
CA SER A 29 -10.48 13.24 -13.81
C SER A 29 -9.75 13.21 -15.15
N THR A 30 -10.38 13.65 -16.20
CA THR A 30 -9.74 13.71 -17.54
C THR A 30 -8.63 14.77 -17.63
N LYS A 31 -8.56 15.70 -16.66
CA LYS A 31 -7.57 16.78 -16.61
C LYS A 31 -6.37 16.45 -15.74
N THR A 32 -6.60 15.87 -14.57
CA THR A 32 -5.58 15.66 -13.54
C THR A 32 -5.26 14.20 -13.28
N TRP A 33 -6.08 13.28 -13.82
CA TRP A 33 -6.02 11.83 -13.59
C TRP A 33 -6.30 11.42 -12.14
N ASP A 34 -6.85 12.33 -11.33
CA ASP A 34 -7.23 12.05 -9.95
C ASP A 34 -8.32 10.98 -9.89
N PHE A 35 -8.24 10.11 -8.91
CA PHE A 35 -9.29 9.13 -8.59
C PHE A 35 -10.52 9.86 -8.05
N ILE A 36 -11.69 9.52 -8.57
CA ILE A 36 -12.96 10.11 -8.18
C ILE A 36 -13.87 8.99 -7.66
N ASP A 37 -14.68 9.26 -6.63
CA ASP A 37 -15.63 8.26 -6.12
C ASP A 37 -16.67 7.90 -7.21
N PRO A 38 -16.71 6.65 -7.68
CA PRO A 38 -17.68 6.23 -8.69
C PRO A 38 -19.14 6.39 -8.25
N LEU A 39 -19.41 6.29 -6.95
CA LEU A 39 -20.77 6.36 -6.40
C LEU A 39 -21.40 7.74 -6.60
N ASP A 40 -20.61 8.82 -6.70
CA ASP A 40 -21.13 10.14 -7.04
C ASP A 40 -21.86 10.16 -8.40
N TYR A 41 -21.42 9.33 -9.34
CA TYR A 41 -22.02 9.18 -10.67
C TYR A 41 -23.06 8.07 -10.75
N LEU A 42 -23.05 7.13 -9.81
CA LEU A 42 -23.89 5.94 -9.81
C LEU A 42 -25.11 6.05 -8.88
N LYS A 43 -25.24 7.12 -8.09
CA LYS A 43 -26.35 7.36 -7.14
C LYS A 43 -27.74 7.17 -7.75
N GLY A 44 -27.91 7.43 -9.06
CA GLY A 44 -29.18 7.22 -9.76
C GLY A 44 -29.47 5.76 -10.15
N PHE A 45 -28.51 4.86 -10.00
CA PHE A 45 -28.60 3.45 -10.43
C PHE A 45 -28.55 2.47 -9.27
N VAL A 46 -28.05 2.90 -8.12
CA VAL A 46 -27.95 2.09 -6.90
C VAL A 46 -28.62 2.85 -5.75
N THR A 47 -29.16 2.09 -4.81
CA THR A 47 -29.78 2.63 -3.59
C THR A 47 -29.07 2.04 -2.39
N ASP A 48 -28.90 2.84 -1.35
CA ASP A 48 -28.37 2.42 -0.08
C ASP A 48 -29.05 3.16 1.07
N THR A 49 -29.51 2.40 2.06
CA THR A 49 -30.10 2.91 3.30
C THR A 49 -29.35 2.38 4.53
N THR A 50 -28.31 1.60 4.30
CA THR A 50 -27.51 0.97 5.34
C THR A 50 -26.54 2.00 5.94
N LYS A 51 -26.61 2.20 7.25
CA LYS A 51 -25.73 3.15 7.92
C LYS A 51 -24.36 2.54 8.17
N PRO A 52 -23.25 3.26 7.94
CA PRO A 52 -21.91 2.83 8.29
C PRO A 52 -21.78 2.42 9.75
N ILE A 53 -20.85 1.51 10.03
CA ILE A 53 -20.60 0.97 11.37
C ILE A 53 -19.16 1.26 11.78
N ALA A 54 -18.97 1.96 12.92
CA ALA A 54 -17.68 2.03 13.57
C ALA A 54 -17.52 0.89 14.57
N HIS A 55 -16.37 0.24 14.53
CA HIS A 55 -16.04 -0.90 15.37
C HIS A 55 -15.27 -0.49 16.63
N SER A 56 -14.35 0.47 16.47
CA SER A 56 -13.52 0.97 17.57
C SER A 56 -12.88 2.29 17.22
N PHE A 57 -12.48 3.04 18.25
CA PHE A 57 -11.55 4.14 18.11
C PHE A 57 -10.18 3.78 18.68
N MET A 58 -9.13 4.48 18.25
CA MET A 58 -7.79 4.37 18.78
C MET A 58 -7.33 5.76 19.24
N ALA A 59 -6.76 5.83 20.44
CA ALA A 59 -6.13 7.02 20.96
C ALA A 59 -4.61 6.97 20.69
N TYR A 60 -4.03 8.08 20.26
CA TYR A 60 -2.63 8.28 19.94
C TYR A 60 -2.04 9.42 20.77
N PRO A 61 -1.63 9.17 22.01
CA PRO A 61 -0.96 10.20 22.81
C PRO A 61 0.33 10.64 22.12
N VAL A 62 0.55 11.97 22.05
CA VAL A 62 1.78 12.53 21.47
C VAL A 62 2.94 12.27 22.43
N GLU A 63 4.03 11.67 21.93
CA GLU A 63 5.20 11.33 22.76
C GLU A 63 5.77 12.55 23.47
N GLY A 64 5.84 12.50 24.80
CA GLY A 64 6.34 13.59 25.65
C GLY A 64 5.36 14.75 25.87
N GLU A 65 4.19 14.74 25.21
CA GLU A 65 3.22 15.83 25.27
C GLU A 65 1.81 15.37 25.70
N GLY A 66 1.53 14.07 25.72
CA GLY A 66 0.20 13.55 26.02
C GLY A 66 0.14 12.19 26.69
N LEU A 67 -0.97 11.94 27.40
CA LEU A 67 -1.34 10.67 27.99
C LEU A 67 -2.82 10.38 27.70
N PHE A 68 -3.13 9.10 27.48
CA PHE A 68 -4.50 8.62 27.43
C PHE A 68 -4.63 7.37 28.31
N CYS A 69 -5.56 7.40 29.27
CA CYS A 69 -5.71 6.36 30.31
C CYS A 69 -4.37 5.98 30.99
N GLY A 70 -3.56 7.00 31.31
CA GLY A 70 -2.25 6.85 31.96
C GLY A 70 -1.12 6.30 31.09
N SER A 71 -1.34 6.15 29.78
CA SER A 71 -0.35 5.58 28.83
C SER A 71 0.06 6.58 27.76
N GLN A 72 1.35 6.54 27.36
CA GLN A 72 1.84 7.20 26.14
C GLN A 72 1.76 6.29 24.88
N ARG A 73 1.32 5.05 25.02
CA ARG A 73 1.19 4.12 23.90
C ARG A 73 -0.20 4.21 23.30
N LYS A 74 -0.30 4.11 21.99
CA LYS A 74 -1.59 4.00 21.31
C LYS A 74 -2.38 2.79 21.81
N GLN A 75 -3.68 2.96 21.99
CA GLN A 75 -4.61 1.94 22.51
C GLN A 75 -5.94 2.04 21.79
N SER A 76 -6.54 0.91 21.45
CA SER A 76 -7.86 0.82 20.82
C SER A 76 -8.95 0.48 21.83
N TYR A 77 -10.16 1.01 21.57
CA TYR A 77 -11.34 0.82 22.40
C TYR A 77 -12.55 0.54 21.51
N GLY A 78 -13.20 -0.62 21.72
CA GLY A 78 -14.37 -1.03 20.93
C GLY A 78 -15.61 -0.20 21.22
N PHE A 79 -16.38 0.10 20.19
CA PHE A 79 -17.73 0.65 20.35
C PHE A 79 -18.71 -0.48 20.65
N THR A 80 -19.07 -0.64 21.92
CA THR A 80 -20.11 -1.59 22.37
C THR A 80 -21.52 -1.03 22.20
N SER A 81 -21.65 0.27 22.03
CA SER A 81 -22.87 1.03 21.77
C SER A 81 -22.51 2.34 21.06
N THR A 82 -23.51 3.07 20.60
CA THR A 82 -23.33 4.43 20.02
C THR A 82 -23.02 5.48 21.07
N ASP A 83 -23.26 5.18 22.35
CA ASP A 83 -22.88 6.01 23.49
C ASP A 83 -22.08 5.17 24.47
N LEU A 84 -20.78 5.43 24.59
CA LEU A 84 -19.90 4.68 25.48
C LEU A 84 -19.96 5.26 26.89
N VAL A 85 -20.53 4.50 27.82
CA VAL A 85 -20.61 4.86 29.24
C VAL A 85 -19.27 4.72 29.98
N ARG A 86 -18.27 4.08 29.36
CA ARG A 86 -16.94 3.89 29.93
C ARG A 86 -16.23 5.22 30.14
N GLU A 87 -15.64 5.42 31.31
CA GLU A 87 -14.80 6.57 31.61
C GLU A 87 -13.42 6.44 30.95
N PHE A 88 -12.99 7.50 30.25
CA PHE A 88 -11.64 7.67 29.73
C PHE A 88 -11.00 8.87 30.40
N THR A 89 -9.68 8.87 30.52
CA THR A 89 -8.91 10.00 31.06
C THR A 89 -7.82 10.42 30.10
N ALA A 90 -7.55 11.71 29.97
CA ALA A 90 -6.43 12.22 29.17
C ALA A 90 -5.79 13.44 29.85
N TRP A 91 -4.52 13.70 29.47
CA TRP A 91 -3.82 14.94 29.80
C TRP A 91 -2.82 15.27 28.69
N GLY A 92 -2.79 16.52 28.26
CA GLY A 92 -1.96 16.99 27.13
C GLY A 92 -2.52 16.57 25.77
N LYS A 93 -1.65 16.39 24.77
CA LYS A 93 -2.03 16.22 23.36
C LYS A 93 -2.29 14.77 22.97
N VAL A 94 -3.47 14.51 22.41
CA VAL A 94 -3.88 13.19 21.94
C VAL A 94 -4.52 13.29 20.56
N GLY A 95 -4.01 12.52 19.60
CA GLY A 95 -4.70 12.24 18.34
C GLY A 95 -5.68 11.08 18.53
N PHE A 96 -6.65 10.99 17.61
CA PHE A 96 -7.60 9.89 17.59
C PHE A 96 -7.65 9.26 16.19
N GLY A 97 -8.22 8.08 16.08
CA GLY A 97 -8.50 7.42 14.81
C GLY A 97 -9.65 6.44 14.97
N ILE A 98 -10.30 6.10 13.88
CA ILE A 98 -11.48 5.25 13.88
C ILE A 98 -11.34 4.10 12.88
N TRP A 99 -11.73 2.91 13.28
CA TRP A 99 -11.96 1.78 12.39
C TRP A 99 -13.46 1.65 12.15
N ALA A 100 -13.88 1.96 10.93
CA ALA A 100 -15.26 1.90 10.50
C ALA A 100 -15.35 1.32 9.09
N ASN A 101 -16.48 0.70 8.79
CA ASN A 101 -16.82 0.15 7.50
C ASN A 101 -18.22 0.61 7.08
N ASP A 102 -18.42 0.64 5.78
CA ASP A 102 -19.71 0.83 5.16
C ASP A 102 -20.19 -0.46 4.48
N TYR A 103 -21.50 -0.58 4.29
CA TYR A 103 -22.17 -1.75 3.74
C TYR A 103 -23.34 -1.28 2.88
N MET A 104 -23.59 -1.95 1.76
CA MET A 104 -24.66 -1.59 0.83
C MET A 104 -25.60 -2.76 0.64
N GLU A 105 -26.90 -2.49 0.55
CA GLU A 105 -27.90 -3.52 0.25
C GLU A 105 -27.60 -4.26 -1.06
N GLY A 106 -27.76 -5.59 -1.02
CA GLY A 106 -27.48 -6.45 -2.17
C GLY A 106 -26.02 -6.70 -2.49
N SER A 107 -25.08 -6.13 -1.69
CA SER A 107 -23.65 -6.37 -1.79
C SER A 107 -23.14 -7.15 -0.58
N TYR A 108 -22.22 -8.09 -0.81
CA TYR A 108 -21.46 -8.76 0.26
C TYR A 108 -20.11 -8.07 0.53
N GLY A 109 -19.80 -7.01 -0.21
CA GLY A 109 -18.56 -6.26 -0.09
C GLY A 109 -18.54 -5.38 1.16
N ILE A 110 -17.35 -5.21 1.74
CA ILE A 110 -17.08 -4.19 2.76
C ILE A 110 -16.59 -2.95 2.03
N LEU A 111 -17.24 -1.83 2.25
CA LEU A 111 -16.89 -0.54 1.65
C LEU A 111 -16.17 0.36 2.66
N GLY A 112 -15.44 1.35 2.18
CA GLY A 112 -14.92 2.45 2.99
C GLY A 112 -16.02 3.46 3.32
N VAL A 113 -15.91 4.14 4.45
CA VAL A 113 -16.79 5.27 4.76
C VAL A 113 -16.41 6.49 3.92
N HIS A 114 -17.40 7.24 3.47
CA HIS A 114 -17.20 8.43 2.64
C HIS A 114 -16.73 9.64 3.45
N ARG A 115 -17.35 9.88 4.61
CA ARG A 115 -17.00 11.01 5.49
C ARG A 115 -16.80 10.56 6.92
N THR A 116 -15.79 11.14 7.57
CA THR A 116 -15.53 10.96 9.00
C THR A 116 -15.33 12.32 9.64
N THR A 117 -16.08 12.61 10.73
CA THR A 117 -15.86 13.81 11.54
C THR A 117 -15.56 13.41 12.98
N LEU A 118 -14.64 14.14 13.62
CA LEU A 118 -14.42 14.11 15.06
C LEU A 118 -14.78 15.46 15.63
N GLU A 119 -15.67 15.49 16.60
CA GLU A 119 -16.05 16.68 17.34
C GLU A 119 -15.60 16.58 18.79
N VAL A 120 -15.25 17.70 19.38
CA VAL A 120 -15.00 17.89 20.81
C VAL A 120 -15.88 19.02 21.30
N ASP A 121 -16.74 18.76 22.28
CA ASP A 121 -17.70 19.72 22.83
C ASP A 121 -18.56 20.42 21.74
N GLY A 122 -18.94 19.67 20.71
CA GLY A 122 -19.74 20.16 19.59
C GLY A 122 -18.97 20.93 18.52
N VAL A 123 -17.65 21.09 18.67
CA VAL A 123 -16.78 21.73 17.66
C VAL A 123 -16.07 20.64 16.84
N THR A 124 -16.17 20.70 15.54
CA THR A 124 -15.44 19.80 14.63
C THR A 124 -13.95 20.12 14.70
N VAL A 125 -13.14 19.15 15.14
CA VAL A 125 -11.67 19.27 15.21
C VAL A 125 -10.98 18.54 14.05
N PHE A 126 -11.66 17.59 13.43
CA PHE A 126 -11.17 16.87 12.24
C PHE A 126 -12.32 16.48 11.32
N GLU A 127 -12.07 16.60 10.03
CA GLU A 127 -12.95 16.09 9.00
C GLU A 127 -12.13 15.46 7.87
N SER A 128 -12.59 14.32 7.37
CA SER A 128 -12.12 13.75 6.11
C SER A 128 -13.30 13.45 5.20
N VAL A 129 -13.15 13.76 3.90
CA VAL A 129 -14.16 13.51 2.87
C VAL A 129 -13.49 12.86 1.67
N VAL A 130 -13.88 11.64 1.34
CA VAL A 130 -13.26 10.83 0.28
C VAL A 130 -14.02 11.01 -1.03
N ASP A 131 -14.05 12.24 -1.56
CA ASP A 131 -14.63 12.53 -2.88
C ASP A 131 -13.65 12.23 -4.00
N SER A 132 -12.39 12.57 -3.78
CA SER A 132 -11.31 12.34 -4.74
C SER A 132 -9.96 12.20 -4.06
N ILE A 133 -9.06 11.45 -4.71
CA ILE A 133 -7.68 11.28 -4.28
C ILE A 133 -6.77 11.67 -5.44
N PRO A 134 -5.94 12.73 -5.28
CA PRO A 134 -5.03 13.16 -6.33
C PRO A 134 -4.02 12.07 -6.67
N ASP A 135 -3.83 11.78 -7.97
CA ASP A 135 -2.93 10.71 -8.42
C ASP A 135 -1.49 10.90 -7.94
N HIS A 136 -0.99 12.13 -8.01
CA HIS A 136 0.41 12.45 -7.65
C HIS A 136 0.74 12.26 -6.16
N CYS A 137 -0.26 12.20 -5.27
CA CYS A 137 -0.07 12.00 -3.83
C CYS A 137 -0.95 10.88 -3.25
N ASN A 138 -1.49 9.99 -4.09
CA ASN A 138 -2.38 8.90 -3.67
C ASN A 138 -1.77 8.00 -2.57
N ARG A 139 -0.46 7.82 -2.57
CA ARG A 139 0.23 7.03 -1.53
C ARG A 139 0.22 7.67 -0.14
N MET A 140 -0.11 8.94 -0.02
CA MET A 140 -0.27 9.60 1.28
C MET A 140 -1.45 9.03 2.08
N VAL A 141 -2.36 8.29 1.42
CA VAL A 141 -3.40 7.47 2.07
C VAL A 141 -2.78 6.52 3.11
N ASN A 142 -1.60 5.98 2.87
CA ASN A 142 -0.90 5.12 3.84
C ASN A 142 -0.56 5.84 5.16
N SER A 143 -0.43 7.17 5.13
CA SER A 143 -0.23 7.98 6.34
C SER A 143 -1.55 8.44 6.96
N TRP A 144 -2.64 8.49 6.21
CA TRP A 144 -3.97 8.68 6.79
C TRP A 144 -4.38 7.47 7.64
N GLY A 145 -4.10 6.26 7.15
CA GLY A 145 -4.26 5.06 7.97
C GLY A 145 -3.13 4.87 8.99
N ASP A 146 -3.39 4.09 10.04
CA ASP A 146 -2.33 3.55 10.89
C ASP A 146 -1.64 2.38 10.16
N TYR A 147 -0.71 2.72 9.28
CA TYR A 147 -0.08 1.79 8.34
C TYR A 147 0.61 0.60 9.03
N ASP A 148 1.38 0.84 10.09
CA ASP A 148 2.03 -0.25 10.85
C ASP A 148 1.00 -1.19 11.50
N HIS A 149 -0.09 -0.64 12.01
CA HIS A 149 -1.17 -1.45 12.57
C HIS A 149 -1.84 -2.30 11.49
N TYR A 150 -2.15 -1.69 10.34
CA TYR A 150 -2.73 -2.40 9.20
C TYR A 150 -1.83 -3.52 8.65
N CYS A 151 -0.54 -3.28 8.51
CA CYS A 151 0.41 -4.31 8.05
C CYS A 151 0.46 -5.55 8.96
N ARG A 152 0.15 -5.37 10.26
CA ARG A 152 0.16 -6.46 11.26
C ARG A 152 -1.18 -7.14 11.47
N THR A 153 -2.29 -6.41 11.32
CA THR A 153 -3.62 -6.87 11.75
C THR A 153 -4.66 -6.87 10.65
N HIS A 154 -4.38 -6.23 9.53
CA HIS A 154 -5.33 -5.92 8.44
C HIS A 154 -6.53 -5.07 8.88
N LEU A 155 -6.47 -4.40 10.04
CA LEU A 155 -7.48 -3.46 10.51
C LEU A 155 -7.05 -2.04 10.17
N TRP A 156 -7.87 -1.34 9.38
CA TRP A 156 -7.58 0.00 8.90
C TRP A 156 -8.16 1.06 9.84
N TYR A 157 -7.32 1.63 10.71
CA TYR A 157 -7.70 2.80 11.50
C TYR A 157 -7.41 4.07 10.71
N MET A 158 -8.44 4.78 10.30
CA MET A 158 -8.34 6.12 9.72
C MET A 158 -8.00 7.09 10.84
N LYS A 159 -6.82 7.72 10.77
CA LYS A 159 -6.42 8.74 11.75
C LYS A 159 -7.31 9.97 11.56
N SER A 160 -7.79 10.50 12.65
CA SER A 160 -8.52 11.77 12.72
C SER A 160 -7.56 12.90 13.06
N PHE A 161 -6.36 12.83 12.50
CA PHE A 161 -5.35 13.87 12.47
C PHE A 161 -4.42 13.66 11.27
N ALA A 162 -3.86 14.74 10.75
CA ALA A 162 -2.92 14.68 9.65
C ALA A 162 -1.48 14.72 10.15
N ASP A 163 -0.64 13.79 9.66
CA ASP A 163 0.81 13.89 9.86
C ASP A 163 1.34 15.15 9.16
N PRO A 164 2.43 15.78 9.66
CA PRO A 164 2.93 17.06 9.12
C PRO A 164 3.26 17.04 7.63
N GLY A 165 3.73 15.89 7.11
CA GLY A 165 4.08 15.71 5.69
C GLY A 165 2.92 15.26 4.81
N ASN A 166 1.74 14.98 5.38
CA ASN A 166 0.58 14.54 4.61
C ASN A 166 -0.20 15.75 4.09
N THR A 167 -0.25 15.91 2.79
CA THR A 167 -0.91 17.03 2.10
C THR A 167 -2.18 16.62 1.34
N LEU A 168 -2.75 15.45 1.64
CA LEU A 168 -4.01 15.02 1.00
C LEU A 168 -5.12 16.04 1.26
N PRO A 169 -5.72 16.64 0.22
CA PRO A 169 -6.74 17.67 0.38
C PRO A 169 -7.93 17.20 1.23
N MET A 170 -8.32 15.94 1.08
CA MET A 170 -9.44 15.32 1.78
C MET A 170 -9.30 15.30 3.32
N LEU A 171 -8.10 15.55 3.87
CA LEU A 171 -7.81 15.53 5.31
C LEU A 171 -7.76 16.93 5.94
N HIS A 172 -7.87 17.99 5.14
CA HIS A 172 -7.63 19.35 5.61
C HIS A 172 -8.87 20.25 5.61
N ALA A 173 -9.95 19.81 4.94
CA ALA A 173 -11.21 20.53 4.96
C ALA A 173 -11.84 20.44 6.37
N GLY A 174 -12.10 21.58 7.00
CA GLY A 174 -12.73 21.66 8.33
C GLY A 174 -11.87 21.14 9.51
N THR A 175 -10.58 20.87 9.29
CA THR A 175 -9.68 20.33 10.32
C THR A 175 -8.95 21.46 11.08
N VAL A 176 -8.99 21.40 12.41
CA VAL A 176 -8.32 22.35 13.32
C VAL A 176 -7.14 21.66 14.00
N ASP A 177 -6.00 22.36 14.15
CA ASP A 177 -4.75 21.85 14.75
C ASP A 177 -4.33 20.47 14.24
N ARG A 178 -4.55 20.24 12.95
CA ARG A 178 -4.35 18.94 12.29
C ARG A 178 -5.13 17.79 12.93
N GLY A 179 -6.17 18.06 13.73
CA GLY A 179 -6.98 17.07 14.43
C GLY A 179 -6.43 16.58 15.76
N ILE A 180 -5.34 17.19 16.27
CA ILE A 180 -4.82 16.89 17.62
C ILE A 180 -5.64 17.61 18.68
N VAL A 181 -6.15 16.86 19.64
CA VAL A 181 -6.96 17.37 20.77
C VAL A 181 -6.06 17.64 21.96
N SER A 182 -6.16 18.85 22.56
CA SER A 182 -5.47 19.22 23.79
C SER A 182 -6.39 19.07 25.01
N PHE A 183 -5.99 18.22 25.95
CA PHE A 183 -6.64 18.02 27.26
C PHE A 183 -5.82 18.74 28.32
N ASP A 184 -6.06 20.04 28.51
CA ASP A 184 -5.26 20.94 29.38
C ASP A 184 -6.05 21.50 30.57
N GLU A 185 -7.34 21.14 30.66
CA GLU A 185 -8.22 21.50 31.78
C GLU A 185 -8.76 20.26 32.48
N GLU A 186 -8.96 20.37 33.81
CA GLU A 186 -9.59 19.31 34.60
C GLU A 186 -11.12 19.41 34.52
N ARG A 187 -11.66 18.95 33.39
CA ARG A 187 -13.08 18.92 33.07
C ARG A 187 -13.45 17.71 32.24
N ASP A 188 -14.71 17.51 31.99
CA ASP A 188 -15.20 16.54 31.02
C ASP A 188 -15.15 17.16 29.62
N TYR A 189 -14.63 16.39 28.67
CA TYR A 189 -14.63 16.66 27.22
C TYR A 189 -15.57 15.66 26.55
N HIS A 190 -16.54 16.15 25.79
CA HIS A 190 -17.49 15.31 25.07
C HIS A 190 -17.05 15.12 23.65
N LEU A 191 -16.60 13.91 23.30
CA LEU A 191 -16.16 13.56 21.97
C LEU A 191 -17.26 12.84 21.20
N ALA A 192 -17.37 13.15 19.90
CA ALA A 192 -18.28 12.47 19.02
C ALA A 192 -17.64 12.17 17.67
N TYR A 193 -17.74 10.94 17.26
CA TYR A 193 -17.48 10.52 15.89
C TYR A 193 -18.78 10.43 15.10
N THR A 194 -18.81 11.03 13.91
CA THR A 194 -19.84 10.77 12.91
C THR A 194 -19.17 10.14 11.69
N VAL A 195 -19.70 9.00 11.26
CA VAL A 195 -19.32 8.33 10.02
C VAL A 195 -20.51 8.30 9.09
N SER A 196 -20.30 8.63 7.82
CA SER A 196 -21.36 8.64 6.82
C SER A 196 -20.87 8.09 5.47
N ASP A 197 -21.82 7.53 4.73
CA ASP A 197 -21.64 7.10 3.36
C ASP A 197 -21.88 8.26 2.36
N VAL A 198 -21.79 7.96 1.08
CA VAL A 198 -22.04 8.90 -0.02
C VAL A 198 -23.52 9.23 -0.21
N PHE A 199 -24.44 8.39 0.28
CA PHE A 199 -25.90 8.59 0.20
C PHE A 199 -26.44 9.46 1.34
N GLY A 200 -25.60 9.76 2.37
CA GLY A 200 -25.98 10.56 3.53
C GLY A 200 -26.45 9.73 4.71
N ASN A 201 -26.45 8.39 4.63
CA ASN A 201 -26.70 7.56 5.80
C ASN A 201 -25.56 7.76 6.79
N SER A 202 -25.90 8.02 8.06
CA SER A 202 -24.90 8.37 9.04
C SER A 202 -25.16 7.71 10.39
N ARG A 203 -24.08 7.52 11.14
CA ARG A 203 -24.12 7.05 12.53
C ARG A 203 -23.15 7.86 13.37
N ARG A 204 -23.64 8.28 14.55
CA ARG A 204 -22.88 9.07 15.52
C ARG A 204 -22.53 8.19 16.71
N TYR A 205 -21.29 8.29 17.19
CA TYR A 205 -20.76 7.59 18.36
C TYR A 205 -20.22 8.63 19.33
N THR A 206 -20.62 8.54 20.61
CA THR A 206 -20.23 9.50 21.65
C THR A 206 -19.47 8.82 22.78
N PHE A 207 -18.56 9.54 23.40
CA PHE A 207 -17.85 9.14 24.61
C PHE A 207 -17.29 10.37 25.32
N THR A 208 -17.11 10.23 26.64
CA THR A 208 -16.56 11.30 27.48
C THR A 208 -15.12 10.98 27.87
N VAL A 209 -14.25 11.98 27.76
CA VAL A 209 -12.87 11.93 28.22
C VAL A 209 -12.69 12.97 29.32
N LYS A 210 -12.31 12.53 30.52
CA LYS A 210 -12.01 13.43 31.64
C LYS A 210 -10.58 13.93 31.55
N GLY A 211 -10.42 15.24 31.47
CA GLY A 211 -9.14 15.90 31.67
C GLY A 211 -8.69 15.67 33.10
N ARG A 212 -7.62 14.94 33.31
CA ARG A 212 -7.00 14.72 34.62
C ARG A 212 -5.54 15.05 34.57
N ARG A 213 -5.12 16.05 35.32
CA ARG A 213 -3.72 16.45 35.37
C ARG A 213 -2.83 15.29 35.82
N GLN A 214 -1.85 14.99 35.01
CA GLN A 214 -0.88 13.92 35.23
C GLN A 214 0.50 14.37 34.77
N SER A 215 1.54 13.83 35.40
CA SER A 215 2.91 14.05 34.93
C SER A 215 3.13 13.29 33.64
N ILE A 216 3.40 14.01 32.56
CA ILE A 216 3.71 13.42 31.26
C ILE A 216 5.20 13.07 31.23
N PRO A 217 5.57 11.79 31.01
CA PRO A 217 6.96 11.40 30.85
C PRO A 217 7.57 12.14 29.65
N LYS A 218 8.77 12.69 29.82
CA LYS A 218 9.46 13.41 28.76
C LYS A 218 9.72 12.50 27.55
N ALA A 219 9.62 13.06 26.34
CA ALA A 219 10.03 12.36 25.13
C ALA A 219 11.50 11.93 25.26
N ARG A 220 11.83 10.79 24.70
CA ARG A 220 13.21 10.35 24.65
C ARG A 220 14.04 11.32 23.77
N ARG A 221 15.30 11.51 24.15
CA ARG A 221 16.20 12.33 23.35
C ARG A 221 16.47 11.63 22.01
N ARG A 222 16.14 12.28 20.91
CA ARG A 222 16.40 11.79 19.54
C ARG A 222 17.83 12.14 19.10
N SER A 223 18.46 11.24 18.36
CA SER A 223 19.79 11.49 17.77
C SER A 223 19.64 12.25 16.46
N VAL A 224 20.07 13.50 16.43
CA VAL A 224 20.02 14.35 15.21
C VAL A 224 20.73 13.68 14.02
N MET A 225 21.80 12.92 14.26
CA MET A 225 22.52 12.18 13.21
C MET A 225 21.73 11.05 12.53
N ASN A 226 20.65 10.63 13.15
CA ASN A 226 19.79 9.57 12.65
C ASN A 226 18.42 10.09 12.19
N MET A 227 18.17 11.42 12.28
CA MET A 227 16.90 12.00 11.87
C MET A 227 16.78 12.10 10.36
N LEU A 228 15.62 11.73 9.85
CA LEU A 228 15.10 12.16 8.56
C LEU A 228 13.93 13.11 8.79
N TRP A 229 13.94 14.22 8.09
CA TRP A 229 12.99 15.31 8.25
C TRP A 229 12.00 15.33 7.07
N HIS A 230 10.72 15.48 7.33
CA HIS A 230 9.68 15.46 6.29
C HIS A 230 9.75 16.71 5.37
N ASP A 231 10.22 17.83 5.88
CA ASP A 231 10.19 19.15 5.24
C ASP A 231 11.43 19.49 4.40
N ARG A 232 12.41 18.60 4.33
CA ARG A 232 13.68 18.85 3.62
C ARG A 232 14.24 17.61 2.95
N MET A 233 15.27 17.81 2.13
CA MET A 233 16.05 16.72 1.56
C MET A 233 16.91 16.07 2.64
N ASN A 234 16.98 14.74 2.63
CA ASN A 234 17.75 13.97 3.59
C ASN A 234 18.81 13.13 2.87
N SER A 235 20.04 13.19 3.41
CA SER A 235 21.12 12.28 3.03
C SER A 235 21.63 11.58 4.30
N PHE A 236 21.43 10.27 4.34
CA PHE A 236 21.88 9.46 5.46
C PHE A 236 22.98 8.52 4.97
N GLN A 237 24.16 8.56 5.59
CA GLN A 237 25.34 7.82 5.16
C GLN A 237 25.94 7.02 6.30
N ARG A 238 26.37 5.81 5.99
CA ARG A 238 27.17 4.92 6.86
C ARG A 238 28.18 4.16 5.99
N PRO A 239 29.24 3.59 6.55
CA PRO A 239 30.17 2.77 5.78
C PRO A 239 29.42 1.67 5.01
N GLY A 240 29.45 1.73 3.68
CA GLY A 240 28.75 0.79 2.79
C GLY A 240 27.27 1.07 2.54
N LEU A 241 26.75 2.22 2.99
CA LEU A 241 25.36 2.63 2.78
C LEU A 241 25.27 4.12 2.46
N MET A 242 24.48 4.48 1.45
CA MET A 242 23.97 5.83 1.22
C MET A 242 22.46 5.75 1.00
N LEU A 243 21.72 6.57 1.74
CA LEU A 243 20.27 6.71 1.61
C LEU A 243 19.95 8.19 1.28
N PHE A 244 19.16 8.38 0.24
CA PHE A 244 18.67 9.70 -0.15
C PHE A 244 17.14 9.70 -0.18
N VAL A 245 16.55 10.55 0.66
CA VAL A 245 15.09 10.74 0.77
C VAL A 245 14.76 12.18 0.44
N ALA A 246 14.04 12.40 -0.65
CA ALA A 246 13.65 13.73 -1.08
C ALA A 246 12.66 14.38 -0.10
N LYS A 247 12.59 15.70 -0.13
CA LYS A 247 11.57 16.47 0.60
C LYS A 247 10.17 16.00 0.24
N GLY A 248 9.29 15.88 1.24
CA GLY A 248 7.89 15.51 1.06
C GLY A 248 7.62 14.02 0.87
N LEU A 249 8.63 13.14 1.04
CA LEU A 249 8.43 11.70 0.99
C LEU A 249 8.08 11.06 2.34
N LEU A 250 8.22 11.78 3.44
CA LEU A 250 7.98 11.27 4.78
C LEU A 250 6.67 11.83 5.36
N PRO A 251 5.86 10.99 6.02
CA PRO A 251 4.70 11.46 6.80
C PRO A 251 5.05 12.44 7.90
N ASP A 252 6.12 12.16 8.62
CA ASP A 252 6.61 12.94 9.76
C ASP A 252 8.13 12.78 9.91
N ASP A 253 8.71 13.55 10.80
CA ASP A 253 10.11 13.41 11.18
C ASP A 253 10.36 12.06 11.85
N VAL A 254 11.30 11.29 11.34
CA VAL A 254 11.59 9.95 11.81
C VAL A 254 13.06 9.78 12.21
N GLU A 255 13.28 9.22 13.40
CA GLU A 255 14.62 8.79 13.81
C GLU A 255 14.86 7.35 13.35
N LEU A 256 15.86 7.17 12.50
CA LEU A 256 16.31 5.86 12.09
C LEU A 256 16.99 5.12 13.25
N SER A 257 16.78 3.81 13.31
CA SER A 257 17.49 2.87 14.18
C SER A 257 18.25 1.86 13.30
N PRO A 258 19.31 2.32 12.60
CA PRO A 258 19.98 1.48 11.61
C PRO A 258 20.59 0.26 12.26
N ARG A 259 20.32 -0.89 11.68
CA ARG A 259 20.92 -2.17 12.05
C ARG A 259 21.60 -2.77 10.83
N VAL A 260 22.73 -3.38 11.05
CA VAL A 260 23.53 -4.02 10.00
C VAL A 260 23.73 -5.48 10.34
N LYS A 261 23.48 -6.35 9.37
CA LYS A 261 23.77 -7.78 9.44
C LYS A 261 24.76 -8.14 8.35
N VAL A 262 25.86 -8.75 8.72
CA VAL A 262 26.89 -9.21 7.80
C VAL A 262 26.82 -10.73 7.73
N LYS A 263 26.58 -11.27 6.53
CA LYS A 263 26.57 -12.71 6.26
C LYS A 263 27.88 -13.10 5.55
N PRO A 264 28.52 -14.25 5.87
CA PRO A 264 29.67 -14.75 5.10
C PRO A 264 29.28 -14.91 3.62
N GLY A 265 30.15 -14.46 2.71
CA GLY A 265 29.93 -14.57 1.27
C GLY A 265 28.88 -13.62 0.67
N ALA A 266 28.18 -12.83 1.47
CA ALA A 266 27.18 -11.88 0.96
C ALA A 266 27.83 -10.75 0.15
N LEU A 267 27.13 -10.31 -0.89
CA LEU A 267 27.60 -9.24 -1.78
C LEU A 267 27.60 -7.86 -1.12
N SER A 268 26.77 -7.66 -0.09
CA SER A 268 26.78 -6.46 0.75
C SER A 268 26.47 -6.81 2.20
N ALA A 269 26.43 -5.82 3.08
CA ALA A 269 25.71 -5.92 4.34
C ALA A 269 24.21 -5.81 4.07
N GLU A 270 23.40 -6.47 4.89
CA GLU A 270 21.95 -6.28 4.96
C GLU A 270 21.66 -5.15 5.96
N TRP A 271 20.93 -4.12 5.51
CA TRP A 271 20.62 -2.94 6.28
C TRP A 271 19.12 -2.85 6.57
N SER A 272 18.74 -2.58 7.81
CA SER A 272 17.39 -2.20 8.22
C SER A 272 17.42 -0.86 8.96
N PHE A 273 16.33 -0.09 8.89
CA PHE A 273 16.34 1.33 9.32
C PHE A 273 15.35 1.62 10.43
N TYR A 274 14.24 0.86 10.49
CA TYR A 274 13.16 1.13 11.42
C TYR A 274 12.50 -0.18 11.87
N GLY A 275 12.05 -0.21 13.12
CA GLY A 275 11.50 -1.43 13.73
C GLY A 275 10.01 -1.69 13.47
N LYS A 276 9.37 -0.84 12.64
CA LYS A 276 7.95 -0.91 12.30
C LYS A 276 7.79 -0.61 10.81
N SER A 277 6.64 -1.02 10.24
CA SER A 277 6.29 -0.59 8.89
C SER A 277 6.14 0.93 8.84
N TYR A 278 6.86 1.59 7.93
CA TYR A 278 6.86 3.04 7.78
C TYR A 278 6.92 3.39 6.28
N PRO A 279 5.78 3.82 5.69
CA PRO A 279 5.69 4.02 4.25
C PRO A 279 6.36 5.33 3.84
N LEU A 280 6.99 5.32 2.67
CA LEU A 280 7.35 6.55 1.96
C LEU A 280 6.28 6.86 0.92
N PHE A 281 6.03 8.14 0.69
CA PHE A 281 5.02 8.60 -0.26
C PHE A 281 5.42 8.36 -1.72
N ASP A 282 6.73 8.28 -1.99
CA ASP A 282 7.28 7.88 -3.28
C ASP A 282 8.63 7.19 -3.09
N TRP A 283 9.33 6.93 -4.20
CA TRP A 283 10.60 6.24 -4.22
C TRP A 283 11.76 7.10 -3.67
N ALA A 284 12.38 6.63 -2.62
CA ALA A 284 13.71 7.08 -2.19
C ALA A 284 14.81 6.27 -2.91
N LYS A 285 16.05 6.75 -2.85
CA LYS A 285 17.23 6.05 -3.40
C LYS A 285 18.04 5.45 -2.28
N ILE A 286 18.45 4.19 -2.48
CA ILE A 286 19.36 3.48 -1.61
C ILE A 286 20.56 2.98 -2.43
N SER A 287 21.77 3.20 -1.94
CA SER A 287 23.00 2.69 -2.56
C SER A 287 23.75 1.86 -1.53
N LEU A 288 24.14 0.66 -1.93
CA LEU A 288 24.87 -0.29 -1.11
C LEU A 288 26.23 -0.59 -1.76
N ARG A 289 27.29 -0.68 -0.92
CA ARG A 289 28.66 -0.99 -1.38
C ARG A 289 28.78 -2.47 -1.66
N LEU A 290 29.23 -2.80 -2.88
CA LEU A 290 29.56 -4.16 -3.27
C LEU A 290 30.87 -4.60 -2.57
N LYS A 291 30.86 -5.75 -1.90
CA LYS A 291 32.02 -6.29 -1.19
C LYS A 291 32.96 -7.10 -2.08
N HIS A 292 32.40 -7.82 -3.02
CA HIS A 292 33.14 -8.75 -3.88
C HIS A 292 32.82 -8.49 -5.34
N LYS A 293 33.82 -8.54 -6.22
CA LYS A 293 33.61 -8.43 -7.67
C LYS A 293 32.74 -9.60 -8.15
N VAL A 294 31.83 -9.31 -9.07
CA VAL A 294 31.00 -10.29 -9.78
C VAL A 294 31.38 -10.34 -11.26
N LYS A 295 31.01 -11.43 -11.93
CA LYS A 295 31.30 -11.65 -13.35
C LYS A 295 30.61 -10.61 -14.23
N ASP A 296 29.34 -10.35 -13.99
CA ASP A 296 28.53 -9.40 -14.76
C ASP A 296 27.79 -8.44 -13.82
N PRO A 297 28.26 -7.21 -13.65
CA PRO A 297 27.61 -6.23 -12.78
C PRO A 297 26.19 -5.83 -13.21
N SER A 298 25.78 -6.09 -14.45
CA SER A 298 24.41 -5.82 -14.91
C SER A 298 23.37 -6.71 -14.24
N LYS A 299 23.80 -7.82 -13.65
CA LYS A 299 22.98 -8.79 -12.93
C LYS A 299 22.74 -8.44 -11.46
N LEU A 300 23.40 -7.40 -10.98
CA LEU A 300 23.24 -6.92 -9.60
C LEU A 300 21.93 -6.13 -9.44
N TYR A 301 21.26 -6.33 -8.32
CA TYR A 301 20.09 -5.57 -7.91
C TYR A 301 20.03 -5.45 -6.39
N ILE A 302 19.17 -4.55 -5.89
CA ILE A 302 18.85 -4.48 -4.46
C ILE A 302 17.56 -5.27 -4.24
N VAL A 303 17.58 -6.17 -3.27
CA VAL A 303 16.41 -6.88 -2.77
C VAL A 303 15.97 -6.25 -1.45
N SER A 304 14.66 -6.05 -1.28
CA SER A 304 14.03 -5.67 -0.01
C SER A 304 13.34 -6.88 0.60
N HIS A 305 13.51 -7.06 1.91
CA HIS A 305 12.85 -8.09 2.70
C HIS A 305 11.80 -7.45 3.61
N CYS A 306 10.53 -7.68 3.28
CA CYS A 306 9.36 -7.21 4.06
C CYS A 306 8.21 -8.21 3.89
N GLY A 307 8.34 -9.38 4.56
CA GLY A 307 7.42 -10.51 4.38
C GLY A 307 7.66 -11.26 3.07
N VAL A 308 7.66 -10.56 1.93
CA VAL A 308 8.00 -11.09 0.61
C VAL A 308 9.18 -10.32 0.05
N ASP A 309 10.13 -11.03 -0.53
CA ASP A 309 11.27 -10.43 -1.19
C ASP A 309 10.85 -9.70 -2.46
N ARG A 310 11.36 -8.48 -2.64
CA ARG A 310 11.04 -7.64 -3.80
C ARG A 310 12.28 -7.06 -4.44
N ASN A 311 12.34 -7.12 -5.75
CA ASN A 311 13.37 -6.46 -6.54
C ASN A 311 13.17 -4.93 -6.52
N MET A 312 14.15 -4.21 -6.01
CA MET A 312 14.16 -2.74 -5.91
C MET A 312 14.93 -2.08 -7.07
N GLY A 313 15.22 -2.83 -8.13
CA GLY A 313 16.09 -2.39 -9.21
C GLY A 313 17.57 -2.41 -8.81
N GLY A 314 18.43 -2.07 -9.75
CA GLY A 314 19.86 -2.02 -9.50
C GLY A 314 20.61 -1.43 -10.68
N THR A 315 21.40 -0.39 -10.42
CA THR A 315 22.38 0.17 -11.33
C THR A 315 23.73 0.15 -10.63
N PHE A 316 24.70 -0.55 -11.23
CA PHE A 316 26.06 -0.63 -10.69
C PHE A 316 26.90 0.54 -11.23
N ASN A 317 27.59 1.23 -10.34
CA ASN A 317 28.57 2.24 -10.67
C ASN A 317 29.63 2.34 -9.59
N ASP A 318 30.91 2.29 -9.96
CA ASP A 318 32.08 2.45 -9.07
C ASP A 318 31.98 1.71 -7.73
N GLY A 319 31.60 0.43 -7.80
CA GLY A 319 31.48 -0.44 -6.63
C GLY A 319 30.25 -0.21 -5.76
N TRP A 320 29.30 0.57 -6.22
CA TRP A 320 27.99 0.78 -5.59
C TRP A 320 26.87 0.25 -6.47
N VAL A 321 25.87 -0.37 -5.83
CA VAL A 321 24.61 -0.72 -6.46
C VAL A 321 23.55 0.23 -5.93
N THR A 322 22.90 0.99 -6.82
CA THR A 322 21.84 1.94 -6.48
C THR A 322 20.50 1.40 -6.94
N GLY A 323 19.56 1.32 -6.02
CA GLY A 323 18.16 0.93 -6.26
C GLY A 323 17.18 1.91 -5.61
N ARG A 324 15.93 1.49 -5.54
CA ARG A 324 14.82 2.27 -4.97
C ARG A 324 14.35 1.67 -3.65
N MET A 325 13.70 2.48 -2.81
CA MET A 325 13.00 2.01 -1.62
C MET A 325 11.73 2.82 -1.37
N ARG A 326 10.71 2.19 -0.78
CA ARG A 326 9.45 2.82 -0.37
C ARG A 326 9.04 2.49 1.06
N GLU A 327 9.87 1.78 1.80
CA GLU A 327 9.53 1.26 3.12
C GLU A 327 10.77 1.31 4.03
N LEU A 328 10.69 2.05 5.14
CA LEU A 328 11.78 2.09 6.11
C LEU A 328 11.82 0.86 7.04
N GLY A 329 10.70 0.16 7.16
CA GLY A 329 10.60 -1.05 8.00
C GLY A 329 11.15 -2.32 7.35
N ALA A 330 11.50 -2.27 6.06
CA ALA A 330 12.15 -3.37 5.35
C ALA A 330 13.66 -3.42 5.62
N SER A 331 14.30 -4.55 5.35
CA SER A 331 15.76 -4.63 5.20
C SER A 331 16.16 -4.76 3.72
N TYR A 332 17.40 -4.36 3.42
CA TYR A 332 17.91 -4.23 2.06
C TYR A 332 19.31 -4.79 1.96
N GLU A 333 19.58 -5.60 0.93
CA GLU A 333 20.90 -6.08 0.57
C GLU A 333 21.08 -6.16 -0.95
N ILE A 334 22.33 -6.32 -1.42
CA ILE A 334 22.63 -6.59 -2.83
C ILE A 334 22.43 -8.08 -3.10
N ALA A 335 21.68 -8.37 -4.16
CA ALA A 335 21.53 -9.70 -4.73
C ALA A 335 22.10 -9.75 -6.16
N TYR A 336 22.27 -10.96 -6.68
CA TYR A 336 22.80 -11.23 -8.00
C TYR A 336 21.96 -12.31 -8.68
N ASP A 337 21.58 -12.07 -9.92
CA ASP A 337 20.76 -13.01 -10.68
C ASP A 337 21.28 -13.17 -12.11
N ASP A 338 21.99 -14.25 -12.35
CA ASP A 338 22.42 -14.71 -13.68
C ASP A 338 21.68 -15.98 -14.14
N THR A 339 20.62 -16.35 -13.45
CA THR A 339 19.84 -17.57 -13.71
C THR A 339 18.64 -17.25 -14.57
N PRO A 340 18.48 -17.88 -15.73
CA PRO A 340 17.29 -17.65 -16.58
C PRO A 340 15.98 -18.10 -15.92
N PRO A 341 14.84 -17.46 -16.25
CA PRO A 341 13.52 -17.85 -15.77
C PRO A 341 13.19 -19.31 -16.10
N VAL A 342 12.42 -19.95 -15.23
CA VAL A 342 11.92 -21.33 -15.47
C VAL A 342 10.70 -21.28 -16.37
N LEU A 343 10.73 -22.13 -17.42
CA LEU A 343 9.57 -22.48 -18.25
C LEU A 343 9.32 -23.99 -18.11
N SER A 344 8.16 -24.41 -17.64
CA SER A 344 7.86 -25.81 -17.38
C SER A 344 6.35 -26.10 -17.45
N ALA A 345 6.00 -27.38 -17.31
CA ALA A 345 4.61 -27.86 -17.28
C ALA A 345 3.77 -27.34 -18.47
N PHE A 346 4.37 -27.29 -19.67
CA PHE A 346 3.63 -26.96 -20.88
C PHE A 346 2.58 -28.03 -21.18
N SER A 347 1.37 -27.60 -21.50
CA SER A 347 0.30 -28.47 -21.97
C SER A 347 -0.58 -27.78 -23.01
N ALA A 348 -1.10 -28.57 -23.95
CA ALA A 348 -2.04 -28.14 -24.97
C ALA A 348 -3.27 -29.06 -24.89
N SER A 349 -4.40 -28.53 -24.46
CA SER A 349 -5.65 -29.31 -24.36
C SER A 349 -6.87 -28.40 -24.37
N GLY A 350 -7.99 -28.88 -24.95
CA GLY A 350 -9.26 -28.17 -24.94
C GLY A 350 -9.20 -26.77 -25.58
N GLY A 351 -8.33 -26.56 -26.58
CA GLY A 351 -8.15 -25.27 -27.23
C GLY A 351 -7.41 -24.26 -26.37
N ARG A 352 -6.63 -24.70 -25.37
CA ARG A 352 -5.82 -23.84 -24.50
C ARG A 352 -4.40 -24.34 -24.40
N LEU A 353 -3.46 -23.41 -24.45
CA LEU A 353 -2.06 -23.66 -24.10
C LEU A 353 -1.82 -23.16 -22.67
N ARG A 354 -1.11 -23.96 -21.88
CA ARG A 354 -0.77 -23.61 -20.49
C ARG A 354 0.72 -23.78 -20.27
N VAL A 355 1.32 -22.91 -19.46
CA VAL A 355 2.73 -22.99 -19.08
C VAL A 355 2.93 -22.39 -17.68
N LEU A 356 3.79 -23.01 -16.90
CA LEU A 356 4.33 -22.45 -15.67
C LEU A 356 5.57 -21.65 -16.04
N ALA A 357 5.56 -20.32 -15.76
CA ALA A 357 6.68 -19.44 -15.99
C ALA A 357 6.92 -18.59 -14.71
N TYR A 358 8.14 -18.63 -14.19
CA TYR A 358 8.50 -17.85 -13.00
C TYR A 358 10.01 -17.62 -12.93
N ASP A 359 10.38 -16.63 -12.17
CA ASP A 359 11.74 -16.41 -11.70
C ASP A 359 11.73 -16.20 -10.17
N LYS A 360 12.64 -16.89 -9.44
CA LYS A 360 12.68 -16.87 -7.97
C LYS A 360 13.59 -15.79 -7.40
N GLN A 361 14.44 -15.18 -8.24
CA GLN A 361 15.45 -14.23 -7.79
C GLN A 361 15.01 -12.79 -8.08
N SER A 362 15.22 -12.33 -9.31
CA SER A 362 14.88 -10.95 -9.66
C SER A 362 13.42 -10.76 -10.07
N GLY A 363 12.71 -11.84 -10.37
CA GLY A 363 11.33 -11.84 -10.82
C GLY A 363 11.17 -11.85 -12.34
N LEU A 364 10.07 -12.44 -12.82
CA LEU A 364 9.76 -12.53 -14.24
C LEU A 364 9.31 -11.15 -14.77
N ARG A 365 10.04 -10.63 -15.75
CA ARG A 365 9.74 -9.36 -16.44
C ARG A 365 8.71 -9.53 -17.53
N SER A 366 8.84 -10.60 -18.33
CA SER A 366 7.93 -10.84 -19.45
C SER A 366 7.91 -12.30 -19.88
N LEU A 367 6.73 -12.74 -20.33
CA LEU A 367 6.53 -13.97 -21.11
C LEU A 367 5.91 -13.59 -22.46
N LYS A 368 6.52 -14.02 -23.57
CA LYS A 368 5.98 -13.85 -24.92
C LYS A 368 5.81 -15.21 -25.58
N GLY A 369 4.61 -15.45 -26.13
CA GLY A 369 4.27 -16.67 -26.86
C GLY A 369 4.11 -16.43 -28.35
N TYR A 370 4.48 -17.39 -29.13
CA TYR A 370 4.30 -17.39 -30.60
C TYR A 370 3.79 -18.78 -31.02
N VAL A 371 2.78 -18.79 -31.89
CA VAL A 371 2.32 -20.01 -32.59
C VAL A 371 2.54 -19.80 -34.09
N ASP A 372 3.24 -20.73 -34.72
CA ASP A 372 3.66 -20.64 -36.13
C ASP A 372 4.30 -19.30 -36.50
N GLY A 373 5.12 -18.76 -35.58
CA GLY A 373 5.79 -17.50 -35.68
C GLY A 373 4.93 -16.25 -35.41
N ARG A 374 3.62 -16.40 -35.20
CA ARG A 374 2.70 -15.29 -34.90
C ARG A 374 2.57 -15.12 -33.38
N PHE A 375 2.60 -13.87 -32.91
CA PHE A 375 2.41 -13.56 -31.48
C PHE A 375 1.04 -14.00 -31.00
N VAL A 376 1.02 -14.66 -29.83
CA VAL A 376 -0.20 -15.03 -29.11
C VAL A 376 -0.09 -14.58 -27.65
N LEU A 377 -1.20 -14.11 -27.09
CA LEU A 377 -1.24 -13.61 -25.72
C LEU A 377 -1.33 -14.79 -24.73
N PHE A 378 -0.44 -14.79 -23.75
CA PHE A 378 -0.51 -15.63 -22.56
C PHE A 378 -0.88 -14.79 -21.35
N GLU A 379 -2.02 -15.06 -20.74
CA GLU A 379 -2.53 -14.35 -19.57
C GLU A 379 -2.17 -15.11 -18.28
N TYR A 380 -1.72 -14.38 -17.27
CA TYR A 380 -1.40 -14.98 -15.98
C TYR A 380 -2.66 -15.26 -15.17
N MET A 381 -2.86 -16.52 -14.79
CA MET A 381 -3.96 -16.98 -13.96
C MET A 381 -3.47 -17.15 -12.52
N GLU A 382 -3.62 -16.15 -11.69
CA GLU A 382 -3.03 -16.07 -10.34
C GLU A 382 -3.39 -17.27 -9.46
N LYS A 383 -4.68 -17.68 -9.42
CA LYS A 383 -5.12 -18.85 -8.61
C LYS A 383 -4.46 -20.17 -9.00
N ALA A 384 -4.13 -20.33 -10.27
CA ALA A 384 -3.49 -21.54 -10.79
C ALA A 384 -1.97 -21.38 -10.85
N GLY A 385 -1.44 -20.16 -10.72
CA GLY A 385 -0.02 -19.86 -10.83
C GLY A 385 0.57 -20.14 -12.21
N VAL A 386 -0.26 -20.14 -13.27
CA VAL A 386 0.14 -20.51 -14.64
C VAL A 386 -0.26 -19.43 -15.64
N TYR A 387 0.43 -19.42 -16.77
CA TYR A 387 0.05 -18.62 -17.93
C TYR A 387 -0.80 -19.45 -18.89
N VAL A 388 -1.87 -18.86 -19.43
CA VAL A 388 -2.82 -19.51 -20.33
C VAL A 388 -3.00 -18.70 -21.59
N CYS A 389 -2.92 -19.34 -22.74
CA CYS A 389 -3.35 -18.80 -24.03
C CYS A 389 -4.61 -19.53 -24.48
N ASN A 390 -5.68 -18.80 -24.75
CA ASN A 390 -6.89 -19.36 -25.34
C ASN A 390 -6.79 -19.28 -26.85
N LEU A 391 -6.70 -20.42 -27.52
CA LEU A 391 -6.49 -20.48 -28.96
C LEU A 391 -7.69 -19.95 -29.78
N LYS A 392 -8.89 -19.91 -29.21
CA LYS A 392 -10.06 -19.32 -29.87
C LYS A 392 -9.91 -17.81 -30.11
N ASP A 393 -9.15 -17.14 -29.22
CA ASP A 393 -8.93 -15.69 -29.23
C ASP A 393 -7.59 -15.33 -29.89
N ALA A 394 -6.82 -16.35 -30.30
CA ALA A 394 -5.52 -16.22 -30.94
C ALA A 394 -5.65 -16.27 -32.47
N PRO A 395 -4.71 -15.67 -33.24
CA PRO A 395 -4.67 -15.74 -34.70
C PRO A 395 -4.19 -17.12 -35.17
N VAL A 396 -4.80 -18.19 -34.66
CA VAL A 396 -4.46 -19.61 -34.92
C VAL A 396 -5.70 -20.32 -35.43
N SER A 397 -5.62 -20.92 -36.60
CA SER A 397 -6.73 -21.65 -37.20
C SER A 397 -6.80 -23.08 -36.67
N LYS A 398 -7.99 -23.53 -36.30
CA LYS A 398 -8.21 -24.92 -35.94
C LYS A 398 -8.26 -25.78 -37.20
N THR A 399 -7.18 -26.47 -37.50
CA THR A 399 -6.99 -27.24 -38.73
C THR A 399 -6.91 -28.74 -38.51
N GLY A 400 -6.80 -29.21 -37.27
CA GLY A 400 -6.47 -30.60 -36.93
C GLY A 400 -5.04 -30.98 -37.36
N LYS A 401 -4.18 -29.98 -37.62
CA LYS A 401 -2.76 -30.15 -37.95
C LYS A 401 -1.89 -29.76 -36.77
N GLU A 402 -0.64 -30.15 -36.86
CA GLU A 402 0.40 -29.79 -35.93
C GLU A 402 0.79 -28.31 -36.06
N HIS A 403 0.85 -27.62 -34.94
CA HIS A 403 1.30 -26.24 -34.83
C HIS A 403 2.56 -26.16 -33.97
N SER A 404 3.48 -25.24 -34.31
CA SER A 404 4.67 -24.97 -33.49
C SER A 404 4.38 -23.90 -32.45
N VAL A 405 4.82 -24.10 -31.20
CA VAL A 405 4.79 -23.08 -30.18
C VAL A 405 6.20 -22.71 -29.75
N LYS A 406 6.44 -21.40 -29.58
CA LYS A 406 7.68 -20.87 -29.02
C LYS A 406 7.34 -19.90 -27.88
N LEU A 407 7.89 -20.14 -26.68
CA LEU A 407 7.76 -19.29 -25.53
C LEU A 407 9.12 -18.64 -25.22
N VAL A 408 9.11 -17.35 -24.90
CA VAL A 408 10.30 -16.59 -24.53
C VAL A 408 10.02 -15.89 -23.20
N ALA A 409 10.70 -16.30 -22.15
CA ALA A 409 10.64 -15.66 -20.83
C ALA A 409 11.91 -14.83 -20.60
N VAL A 410 11.75 -13.65 -20.00
CA VAL A 410 12.85 -12.76 -19.61
C VAL A 410 12.60 -12.28 -18.19
N ASP A 411 13.61 -12.34 -17.32
CA ASP A 411 13.56 -11.81 -15.96
C ASP A 411 13.91 -10.30 -15.90
N GLU A 412 13.89 -9.74 -14.69
CA GLU A 412 14.20 -8.33 -14.46
C GLU A 412 15.70 -8.00 -14.63
N ARG A 413 16.58 -8.98 -14.68
CA ARG A 413 18.02 -8.83 -14.95
C ARG A 413 18.40 -9.18 -16.39
N GLY A 414 17.40 -9.47 -17.25
CA GLY A 414 17.59 -9.74 -18.67
C GLY A 414 18.13 -11.14 -18.98
N ASN A 415 18.07 -12.08 -18.03
CA ASN A 415 18.32 -13.48 -18.36
C ASN A 415 17.11 -14.04 -19.12
N ARG A 416 17.38 -14.94 -20.06
CA ARG A 416 16.39 -15.36 -21.05
C ARG A 416 16.30 -16.87 -21.13
N SER A 417 15.06 -17.39 -21.08
CA SER A 417 14.72 -18.77 -21.42
C SER A 417 13.89 -18.83 -22.69
N VAL A 418 14.08 -19.90 -23.46
CA VAL A 418 13.28 -20.21 -24.65
C VAL A 418 12.81 -21.66 -24.53
N PHE A 419 11.52 -21.86 -24.75
CA PHE A 419 10.90 -23.18 -24.84
C PHE A 419 10.21 -23.31 -26.18
N THR A 420 10.34 -24.48 -26.83
CA THR A 420 9.67 -24.82 -28.09
C THR A 420 9.01 -26.18 -27.95
N SER A 421 7.83 -26.31 -28.52
CA SER A 421 7.08 -27.57 -28.58
C SER A 421 6.16 -27.57 -29.79
N GLN A 422 5.50 -28.69 -30.03
CA GLN A 422 4.46 -28.86 -31.04
C GLN A 422 3.17 -29.30 -30.37
N PHE A 423 2.03 -28.98 -30.97
CA PHE A 423 0.71 -29.38 -30.50
C PHE A 423 -0.30 -29.43 -31.66
N GLU A 424 -1.32 -30.24 -31.54
CA GLU A 424 -2.42 -30.34 -32.53
C GLU A 424 -3.57 -29.39 -32.11
N TYR A 425 -4.13 -28.68 -33.08
CA TYR A 425 -5.31 -27.81 -32.88
C TYR A 425 -6.27 -27.80 -34.05
#